data_8d01bb41725f3f818beae4cfa24b7f50
#
_entry.id   8d01bb41725f3f818beae4cfa24b7f50
#
_cell.length_a   1.000
_cell.length_b   1.000
_cell.length_c   1.000
_cell.angle_alpha   90.00
_cell.angle_beta   90.00
_cell.angle_gamma   90.00
#
_symmetry.space_group_name_H-M   'P 1'
#
loop_
_entity.id
_entity.type
_entity.pdbx_description
1 polymer ?
#
loop_
_entity_poly.entity_id
_entity_poly.type
_entity_poly.pdbx_seq_one_letter_code
_entity_poly.pdbx_strand_id
1 'polypeptide(L)'
;IQSATEDTNLIVNISEDAWFGDTIGPDQHFAKSIFRAIENGTFFLRSANKGISSIIDNKGKVIKQLSRNEAGNIEYEVPLIKSKKNKNDLIFIVLLITYLLIFNIYKLKKYEK
;
A
#
# COMPACT_ATOMS: atom_id res chain seq x y z
N ILE A 1 -6.59 9.33 5.64
CA ILE A 1 -6.31 9.19 4.19
C ILE A 1 -7.45 8.39 3.59
N GLN A 2 -8.14 9.02 2.67
CA GLN A 2 -9.24 8.38 1.98
C GLN A 2 -8.71 7.23 1.12
N SER A 3 -9.18 6.04 1.38
CA SER A 3 -8.85 4.87 0.57
C SER A 3 -9.43 5.00 -0.84
N ALA A 4 -8.78 4.37 -1.81
CA ALA A 4 -9.28 4.30 -3.16
C ALA A 4 -10.66 3.62 -3.21
N THR A 5 -11.53 4.13 -4.04
CA THR A 5 -12.84 3.54 -4.32
C THR A 5 -12.75 2.55 -5.48
N GLU A 6 -13.81 1.78 -5.73
CA GLU A 6 -13.86 0.82 -6.84
C GLU A 6 -13.72 1.49 -8.22
N ASP A 7 -14.01 2.80 -8.31
CA ASP A 7 -13.87 3.59 -9.53
C ASP A 7 -12.51 4.26 -9.68
N THR A 8 -11.59 4.05 -8.74
CA THR A 8 -10.25 4.62 -8.79
C THR A 8 -9.42 3.91 -9.85
N ASN A 9 -8.89 4.67 -10.81
CA ASN A 9 -8.04 4.15 -11.89
C ASN A 9 -6.55 4.48 -11.70
N LEU A 10 -6.25 5.45 -10.84
CA LEU A 10 -4.91 5.96 -10.62
C LEU A 10 -4.87 6.68 -9.27
N ILE A 11 -3.77 6.54 -8.56
CA ILE A 11 -3.53 7.28 -7.32
C ILE A 11 -2.36 8.23 -7.56
N VAL A 12 -2.56 9.50 -7.25
CA VAL A 12 -1.52 10.52 -7.28
C VAL A 12 -1.28 11.03 -5.87
N ASN A 13 -0.04 10.96 -5.43
CA ASN A 13 0.37 11.46 -4.12
C ASN A 13 1.40 12.57 -4.26
N ILE A 14 1.15 13.69 -3.61
CA ILE A 14 2.10 14.80 -3.51
C ILE A 14 2.53 14.90 -2.07
N SER A 15 3.83 14.80 -1.82
CA SER A 15 4.38 14.75 -0.48
C SER A 15 5.48 15.80 -0.27
N GLU A 16 5.50 16.40 0.91
CA GLU A 16 6.56 17.27 1.36
C GLU A 16 7.44 16.52 2.36
N ASP A 17 8.56 16.00 1.89
CA ASP A 17 9.48 15.21 2.70
C ASP A 17 10.71 16.00 3.18
N ALA A 18 10.82 17.27 2.79
CA ALA A 18 11.97 18.12 3.13
C ALA A 18 12.21 18.26 4.63
N TRP A 19 11.18 18.28 5.43
CA TRP A 19 11.25 18.46 6.88
C TRP A 19 11.75 17.23 7.64
N PHE A 20 11.83 16.07 7.01
CA PHE A 20 12.46 14.89 7.61
C PHE A 20 13.99 14.98 7.65
N GLY A 21 14.62 15.88 6.87
CA GLY A 21 16.07 15.96 6.74
C GLY A 21 16.70 14.66 6.25
N ASP A 22 17.92 14.39 6.67
CA ASP A 22 18.67 13.18 6.30
C ASP A 22 18.34 11.99 7.20
N THR A 23 17.05 11.73 7.40
CA THR A 23 16.56 10.62 8.20
C THR A 23 16.01 9.49 7.32
N ILE A 24 15.61 8.40 7.94
CA ILE A 24 14.93 7.28 7.28
C ILE A 24 13.47 7.61 6.91
N GLY A 25 12.92 8.74 7.36
CA GLY A 25 11.53 9.14 7.14
C GLY A 25 11.08 9.09 5.68
N PRO A 26 11.83 9.74 4.73
CA PRO A 26 11.47 9.68 3.31
C PRO A 26 11.45 8.26 2.72
N ASP A 27 12.34 7.39 3.15
CA ASP A 27 12.37 6.00 2.70
C ASP A 27 11.17 5.22 3.21
N GLN A 28 10.74 5.48 4.45
CA GLN A 28 9.53 4.89 5.01
C GLN A 28 8.27 5.36 4.29
N HIS A 29 8.20 6.65 3.95
CA HIS A 29 7.10 7.19 3.14
C HIS A 29 7.03 6.55 1.76
N PHE A 30 8.18 6.37 1.13
CA PHE A 30 8.29 5.70 -0.16
C PHE A 30 7.81 4.24 -0.09
N ALA A 31 8.25 3.50 0.92
CA ALA A 31 7.80 2.11 1.15
C ALA A 31 6.29 2.01 1.32
N LYS A 32 5.68 2.94 2.06
CA LYS A 32 4.21 3.01 2.19
C LYS A 32 3.51 3.20 0.85
N SER A 33 4.10 3.97 -0.07
CA SER A 33 3.55 4.17 -1.41
C SER A 33 3.51 2.88 -2.22
N ILE A 34 4.54 2.04 -2.10
CA ILE A 34 4.59 0.72 -2.74
C ILE A 34 3.45 -0.16 -2.21
N PHE A 35 3.25 -0.23 -0.90
CA PHE A 35 2.16 -0.99 -0.30
C PHE A 35 0.79 -0.48 -0.73
N ARG A 36 0.62 0.84 -0.87
CA ARG A 36 -0.63 1.43 -1.35
C ARG A 36 -0.95 1.03 -2.79
N ALA A 37 0.06 0.98 -3.65
CA ALA A 37 -0.11 0.51 -5.04
C ALA A 37 -0.57 -0.94 -5.07
N ILE A 38 0.04 -1.81 -4.29
CA ILE A 38 -0.32 -3.23 -4.19
C ILE A 38 -1.74 -3.40 -3.63
N GLU A 39 -2.03 -2.74 -2.52
CA GLU A 39 -3.32 -2.81 -1.82
C GLU A 39 -4.49 -2.42 -2.72
N ASN A 40 -4.31 -1.37 -3.52
CA ASN A 40 -5.37 -0.86 -4.40
C ASN A 40 -5.35 -1.49 -5.79
N GLY A 41 -4.27 -2.18 -6.16
CA GLY A 41 -4.13 -2.79 -7.48
C GLY A 41 -4.12 -1.79 -8.63
N THR A 42 -3.68 -0.55 -8.38
CA THR A 42 -3.60 0.54 -9.36
C THR A 42 -2.20 1.11 -9.43
N PHE A 43 -1.90 1.83 -10.52
CA PHE A 43 -0.66 2.62 -10.58
C PHE A 43 -0.69 3.72 -9.53
N PHE A 44 0.47 3.98 -8.96
CA PHE A 44 0.68 5.00 -7.95
C PHE A 44 1.77 5.96 -8.43
N LEU A 45 1.40 7.23 -8.59
CA LEU A 45 2.33 8.29 -8.96
C LEU A 45 2.66 9.09 -7.71
N ARG A 46 3.92 9.17 -7.36
CA ARG A 46 4.40 9.91 -6.21
C ARG A 46 5.31 11.05 -6.64
N SER A 47 4.96 12.26 -6.25
CA SER A 47 5.82 13.44 -6.36
C SER A 47 6.18 13.91 -4.96
N ALA A 48 7.45 13.84 -4.61
CA ALA A 48 7.94 14.20 -3.28
C ALA A 48 9.00 15.28 -3.36
N ASN A 49 8.81 16.37 -2.60
CA ASN A 49 9.84 17.41 -2.46
C ASN A 49 10.91 16.93 -1.50
N LYS A 50 12.15 16.81 -1.97
CA LYS A 50 13.30 16.25 -1.25
C LYS A 50 13.09 14.81 -0.74
N GLY A 51 12.15 14.12 -1.29
CA GLY A 51 11.92 12.70 -1.09
C GLY A 51 12.11 11.93 -2.39
N ILE A 52 11.67 10.68 -2.40
CA ILE A 52 11.73 9.82 -3.58
C ILE A 52 10.46 10.00 -4.39
N SER A 53 10.59 10.54 -5.60
CA SER A 53 9.50 10.60 -6.58
C SER A 53 9.52 9.37 -7.47
N SER A 54 8.38 8.79 -7.76
CA SER A 54 8.34 7.51 -8.47
C SER A 54 7.03 7.23 -9.16
N ILE A 55 7.10 6.31 -10.11
CA ILE A 55 5.96 5.66 -10.74
C ILE A 55 6.00 4.20 -10.33
N ILE A 56 4.94 3.74 -9.66
CA ILE A 56 4.82 2.39 -9.12
C ILE A 56 3.65 1.70 -9.81
N ASP A 57 3.86 0.47 -10.28
CA ASP A 57 2.80 -0.28 -10.95
C ASP A 57 1.80 -0.90 -9.95
N ASN A 58 0.77 -1.53 -10.48
CA ASN A 58 -0.29 -2.15 -9.69
C ASN A 58 0.17 -3.39 -8.89
N LYS A 59 1.38 -3.85 -9.10
CA LYS A 59 2.00 -4.98 -8.38
C LYS A 59 3.07 -4.53 -7.38
N GLY A 60 3.29 -3.21 -7.27
CA GLY A 60 4.29 -2.65 -6.38
C GLY A 60 5.69 -2.54 -6.98
N LYS A 61 5.85 -2.78 -8.28
CA LYS A 61 7.13 -2.61 -8.95
C LYS A 61 7.37 -1.14 -9.26
N VAL A 62 8.55 -0.64 -8.90
CA VAL A 62 8.98 0.72 -9.23
C VAL A 62 9.43 0.75 -10.68
N ILE A 63 8.68 1.46 -11.53
CA ILE A 63 8.97 1.57 -12.96
C ILE A 63 10.06 2.63 -13.21
N LYS A 64 9.90 3.80 -12.63
CA LYS A 64 10.86 4.92 -12.69
C LYS A 64 10.90 5.63 -11.35
N GLN A 65 12.07 6.18 -11.01
CA GLN A 65 12.21 6.96 -9.78
C GLN A 65 13.27 8.07 -9.94
N LEU A 66 13.10 9.11 -9.12
CA LEU A 66 14.11 10.13 -8.87
C LEU A 66 14.56 10.03 -7.41
N SER A 67 15.86 10.04 -7.17
CA SER A 67 16.43 9.99 -5.83
C SER A 67 16.16 11.28 -5.05
N ARG A 68 16.34 11.24 -3.73
CA ARG A 68 16.01 12.33 -2.78
C ARG A 68 16.49 13.73 -3.19
N ASN A 69 17.69 13.84 -3.72
CA ASN A 69 18.32 15.13 -4.07
C ASN A 69 18.44 15.32 -5.58
N GLU A 70 17.72 14.53 -6.35
CA GLU A 70 17.73 14.57 -7.79
C GLU A 70 16.56 15.41 -8.30
N ALA A 71 16.88 16.44 -9.09
CA ALA A 71 15.87 17.23 -9.78
C ALA A 71 15.67 16.68 -11.19
N GLY A 72 14.43 16.61 -11.65
CA GLY A 72 14.12 16.14 -12.97
C GLY A 72 12.65 15.84 -13.17
N ASN A 73 12.32 15.31 -14.35
CA ASN A 73 10.98 14.88 -14.70
C ASN A 73 10.96 13.40 -15.00
N ILE A 74 9.88 12.75 -14.62
CA ILE A 74 9.60 11.38 -14.99
C ILE A 74 8.38 11.38 -15.90
N GLU A 75 8.52 10.77 -17.07
CA GLU A 75 7.43 10.59 -18.02
C GLU A 75 7.18 9.10 -18.26
N TYR A 76 5.92 8.71 -18.26
CA TYR A 76 5.52 7.32 -18.49
C TYR A 76 4.05 7.25 -18.90
N GLU A 77 3.76 6.42 -19.89
CA GLU A 77 2.37 6.13 -20.27
C GLU A 77 1.77 5.15 -19.25
N VAL A 78 0.90 5.64 -18.40
CA VAL A 78 0.29 4.86 -17.33
C VAL A 78 -1.00 4.23 -17.80
N PRO A 79 -1.12 2.88 -17.82
CA PRO A 79 -2.41 2.26 -18.07
C PRO A 79 -3.35 2.49 -16.89
N LEU A 80 -4.56 2.91 -17.17
CA LEU A 80 -5.58 3.12 -16.14
C LEU A 80 -6.20 1.77 -15.77
N ILE A 81 -5.81 1.25 -14.62
CA ILE A 81 -6.29 -0.03 -14.09
C ILE A 81 -7.22 0.27 -12.92
N LYS A 82 -8.47 -0.22 -13.01
CA LYS A 82 -9.42 -0.05 -11.93
C LYS A 82 -8.94 -0.73 -10.65
N SER A 83 -9.11 -0.04 -9.52
CA SER A 83 -8.85 -0.60 -8.21
C SER A 83 -9.67 -1.87 -8.02
N LYS A 84 -9.01 -2.95 -7.66
CA LYS A 84 -9.68 -4.19 -7.25
C LYS A 84 -9.87 -4.14 -5.75
N LYS A 85 -11.14 -4.10 -5.34
CA LYS A 85 -11.46 -4.30 -3.93
C LYS A 85 -11.00 -5.70 -3.54
N ASN A 86 -10.06 -5.76 -2.62
CA ASN A 86 -9.50 -7.03 -2.19
C ASN A 86 -10.55 -7.80 -1.38
N LYS A 87 -11.00 -8.96 -1.89
CA LYS A 87 -11.97 -9.83 -1.22
C LYS A 87 -11.36 -10.61 -0.03
N ASN A 88 -10.21 -10.17 0.44
CA ASN A 88 -9.54 -10.83 1.56
C ASN A 88 -10.30 -10.72 2.88
N ASP A 89 -11.29 -9.84 2.97
CA ASP A 89 -12.14 -9.71 4.15
C ASP A 89 -12.89 -11.01 4.47
N LEU A 90 -13.34 -11.73 3.44
CA LEU A 90 -14.00 -13.01 3.63
C LEU A 90 -13.05 -14.08 4.20
N ILE A 91 -11.83 -14.15 3.69
CA ILE A 91 -10.80 -15.06 4.17
C ILE A 91 -10.45 -14.75 5.63
N PHE A 92 -10.30 -13.48 5.96
CA PHE A 92 -10.02 -13.03 7.33
C PHE A 92 -11.15 -13.43 8.30
N ILE A 93 -12.41 -13.21 7.91
CA ILE A 93 -13.57 -13.59 8.71
C ILE A 93 -13.63 -15.10 8.93
N VAL A 94 -13.38 -15.90 7.88
CA VAL A 94 -13.36 -17.37 7.96
C VAL A 94 -12.24 -17.84 8.92
N LEU A 95 -11.05 -17.27 8.82
CA LEU A 95 -9.94 -17.58 9.72
C LEU A 95 -10.26 -17.23 11.16
N LEU A 96 -10.89 -16.08 11.40
CA LEU A 96 -11.29 -15.63 12.73
C LEU A 96 -12.32 -16.58 13.35
N ILE A 97 -13.34 -16.96 12.60
CA ILE A 97 -14.37 -17.91 13.05
C ILE A 97 -13.75 -19.27 13.37
N THR A 98 -12.87 -19.77 12.51
CA THR A 98 -12.14 -21.04 12.74
C THR A 98 -11.33 -21.00 14.00
N TYR A 99 -10.60 -19.91 14.24
CA TYR A 99 -9.82 -19.71 15.46
C TYR A 99 -10.71 -19.71 16.71
N LEU A 100 -11.84 -19.01 16.69
CA LEU A 100 -12.77 -18.97 17.82
C LEU A 100 -13.39 -20.33 18.10
N LEU A 101 -13.72 -21.11 17.08
CA LEU A 101 -14.24 -22.48 17.24
C LEU A 101 -13.20 -23.40 17.88
N ILE A 102 -11.97 -23.36 17.43
CA ILE A 102 -10.87 -24.16 18.00
C ILE A 102 -10.64 -23.78 19.46
N PHE A 103 -10.64 -22.48 19.75
CA PHE A 103 -10.47 -21.97 21.11
C PHE A 103 -11.58 -22.46 22.06
N ASN A 104 -12.84 -22.41 21.60
CA ASN A 104 -13.98 -22.90 22.39
C ASN A 104 -13.92 -24.40 22.64
N ILE A 105 -13.57 -25.20 21.61
CA ILE A 105 -13.39 -26.65 21.76
C ILE A 105 -12.27 -26.96 22.76
N TYR A 106 -11.17 -26.26 22.66
CA TYR A 106 -10.04 -26.42 23.60
C TYR A 106 -10.46 -26.08 25.04
N LYS A 107 -11.19 -24.99 25.23
CA LYS A 107 -11.70 -24.54 26.51
C LYS A 107 -12.66 -25.56 27.14
N LEU A 108 -13.62 -26.08 26.36
CA LEU A 108 -14.57 -27.09 26.80
C LEU A 108 -13.85 -28.39 27.23
N LYS A 109 -12.86 -28.82 26.42
CA LYS A 109 -12.09 -30.02 26.72
C LYS A 109 -11.25 -29.87 28.01
N LYS A 110 -10.82 -28.67 28.33
CA LYS A 110 -10.08 -28.35 29.54
C LYS A 110 -10.98 -28.42 30.78
N TYR A 111 -12.27 -28.10 30.66
CA TYR A 111 -13.23 -28.11 31.77
C TYR A 111 -13.86 -29.48 32.04
N GLU A 112 -13.76 -30.43 31.11
CA GLU A 112 -14.26 -31.81 31.29
C GLU A 112 -13.29 -32.74 32.05
N LYS A 113 -12.16 -32.24 32.49
CA LYS A 113 -11.23 -33.02 33.31
C LYS A 113 -11.44 -32.79 34.81
#